data_ca40e588240cf50d00d1bb19e3e71c1a
#
_entry.id   ca40e588240cf50d00d1bb19e3e71c1a
#
_cell.length_a   1.000
_cell.length_b   1.000
_cell.length_c   1.000
_cell.angle_alpha   90.00
_cell.angle_beta   90.00
_cell.angle_gamma   90.00
#
_symmetry.space_group_name_H-M   'P 1'
#
loop_
_entity.id
_entity.type
_entity.pdbx_description
1 polymer ?
#
loop_
_entity_poly.entity_id
_entity_poly.type
_entity_poly.pdbx_seq_one_letter_code
_entity_poly.pdbx_strand_id
1 'polypeptide(L)'
;MSLENTNLSRRKLLKAGAIGVPAAGLAAFGSTLVTATSANAISADGWWGEETSAGLQRFMNAVMNADLTVDGVISSQPSSMAPSCPGIVGGWEWLPNKEAGGGSPTIVYMSEWLRHSNGAWIEPQTIKRLQAHYGISQDGRLDGPSQTIMALQNEINQYVG
;
A
#
# COMPACT_ATOMS: atom_id res chain seq x y z
N MET A 1 6.16 22.01 18.89
CA MET A 1 5.73 21.68 18.55
C MET A 1 5.89 20.76 18.27
N SER A 2 5.72 20.38 18.11
CA SER A 2 5.74 19.53 18.10
C SER A 2 5.88 18.58 17.33
N LEU A 3 6.88 18.19 17.22
CA LEU A 3 7.09 17.22 16.49
C LEU A 3 6.48 16.04 16.94
N GLU A 4 6.16 15.92 18.06
CA GLU A 4 5.54 14.84 18.50
C GLU A 4 4.35 14.67 17.75
N ASN A 5 3.87 15.63 17.25
CA ASN A 5 2.69 15.50 16.50
C ASN A 5 2.92 14.59 15.38
N THR A 6 4.13 14.45 15.00
CA THR A 6 4.35 13.68 13.83
C THR A 6 4.14 12.25 14.11
N ASN A 7 4.03 11.87 15.34
CA ASN A 7 3.83 10.48 15.57
C ASN A 7 2.36 10.12 15.46
N LEU A 8 1.53 11.08 15.25
CA LEU A 8 0.15 10.74 15.09
C LEU A 8 -0.02 10.17 13.72
N SER A 9 -0.75 9.14 13.62
CA SER A 9 -0.94 8.55 12.33
C SER A 9 -1.77 9.47 11.50
N ARG A 10 -1.60 9.37 10.21
CA ARG A 10 -2.38 10.19 9.33
C ARG A 10 -3.86 9.98 9.57
N ARG A 11 -4.23 8.77 9.93
CA ARG A 11 -5.60 8.49 10.19
C ARG A 11 -6.11 9.39 11.32
N LYS A 12 -5.34 9.50 12.36
CA LYS A 12 -5.76 10.32 13.45
C LYS A 12 -5.86 11.75 13.03
N LEU A 13 -4.90 12.17 12.27
CA LEU A 13 -4.86 13.52 11.85
C LEU A 13 -6.06 13.81 11.00
N LEU A 14 -6.38 12.91 10.10
CA LEU A 14 -7.52 13.12 9.25
C LEU A 14 -8.80 13.18 10.05
N LYS A 15 -8.92 12.34 11.04
CA LYS A 15 -10.11 12.37 11.83
C LYS A 15 -10.22 13.69 12.57
N ALA A 16 -9.16 14.12 13.11
CA ALA A 16 -9.18 15.36 13.86
C ALA A 16 -9.52 16.49 12.91
N GLY A 17 -8.93 16.42 11.76
CA GLY A 17 -9.19 17.47 10.83
C GLY A 17 -10.63 17.51 10.43
N ALA A 18 -11.16 16.35 10.22
CA ALA A 18 -12.51 16.31 9.78
C ALA A 18 -13.39 16.91 10.83
N ILE A 19 -13.02 16.74 12.00
CA ILE A 19 -13.78 17.32 13.00
C ILE A 19 -13.59 18.72 13.13
N GLY A 20 -12.47 19.11 13.17
CA GLY A 20 -12.31 20.41 13.43
C GLY A 20 -12.43 21.32 12.41
N VAL A 21 -12.27 20.96 11.37
CA VAL A 21 -12.28 21.82 10.47
C VAL A 21 -13.08 22.11 9.77
N PRO A 22 -13.65 22.15 9.80
CA PRO A 22 -14.41 22.36 9.07
C PRO A 22 -14.12 23.18 8.31
N ALA A 23 -14.06 23.10 8.13
CA ALA A 23 -13.87 23.57 7.65
C ALA A 23 -13.64 24.48 7.29
N ALA A 24 -14.01 24.73 7.34
CA ALA A 24 -13.92 25.56 7.20
C ALA A 24 -13.06 26.03 6.65
N GLY A 25 -12.98 26.42 6.54
CA GLY A 25 -12.17 26.99 6.04
C GLY A 25 -11.42 26.43 5.61
N LEU A 26 -11.43 25.92 5.55
CA LEU A 26 -10.82 25.26 5.26
C LEU A 26 -10.34 25.20 4.14
N ALA A 27 -10.88 25.41 3.49
CA ALA A 27 -10.57 25.41 2.24
C ALA A 27 -9.21 25.82 2.15
N ALA A 28 -9.06 26.93 2.29
CA ALA A 28 -7.82 27.42 2.14
C ALA A 28 -6.90 26.67 2.90
N PHE A 29 -7.37 26.19 3.83
CA PHE A 29 -6.52 25.61 4.60
C PHE A 29 -6.23 24.34 4.19
N GLY A 30 -6.85 23.91 3.37
CA GLY A 30 -6.61 22.64 2.91
C GLY A 30 -5.13 22.48 2.79
N SER A 31 -4.59 23.47 2.29
CA SER A 31 -3.20 23.37 2.01
C SER A 31 -2.40 23.17 3.25
N THR A 32 -2.78 23.73 4.29
CA THR A 32 -1.91 23.63 5.39
C THR A 32 -1.96 22.26 5.90
N LEU A 33 -3.00 21.61 5.63
CA LEU A 33 -3.07 20.36 6.16
C LEU A 33 -2.10 19.48 5.55
N VAL A 34 -1.88 19.71 4.35
CA VAL A 34 -1.02 18.91 3.62
C VAL A 34 0.30 18.81 4.30
N THR A 35 0.67 19.78 5.00
CA THR A 35 1.97 19.73 5.57
C THR A 35 2.05 18.76 6.73
N ALA A 36 0.94 18.34 7.20
CA ALA A 36 0.98 17.47 8.34
C ALA A 36 1.06 16.01 7.94
N THR A 37 2.12 15.60 7.34
CA THR A 37 2.24 14.22 6.95
C THR A 37 2.98 13.46 8.04
N SER A 38 2.62 12.24 8.26
CA SER A 38 3.32 11.47 9.26
C SER A 38 4.60 10.91 8.67
N ALA A 39 5.47 10.43 9.50
CA ALA A 39 6.72 9.87 9.04
C ALA A 39 6.52 8.60 8.23
N ASN A 40 5.35 7.99 8.33
CA ASN A 40 5.08 6.76 7.60
C ASN A 40 4.25 6.99 6.35
N ALA A 41 3.95 8.22 6.02
CA ALA A 41 3.15 8.49 4.83
C ALA A 41 3.96 8.14 3.59
N ILE A 42 3.31 7.52 2.62
CA ILE A 42 3.98 7.16 1.38
C ILE A 42 3.35 7.96 0.24
N SER A 43 4.06 8.08 -0.86
CA SER A 43 3.57 8.80 -2.02
C SER A 43 2.44 8.01 -2.65
N ALA A 44 1.35 8.66 -2.99
CA ALA A 44 0.23 7.99 -3.66
C ALA A 44 0.31 8.38 -5.14
N ASP A 45 1.34 7.92 -5.81
CA ASP A 45 1.66 8.32 -7.17
C ASP A 45 1.39 7.24 -8.21
N GLY A 46 0.96 6.09 -7.79
CA GLY A 46 0.66 5.00 -8.71
C GLY A 46 1.88 4.18 -9.12
N TRP A 47 3.04 4.42 -8.49
CA TRP A 47 4.23 3.62 -8.73
C TRP A 47 4.60 2.89 -7.43
N TRP A 48 4.94 1.64 -7.55
CA TRP A 48 5.22 0.82 -6.37
C TRP A 48 6.74 0.74 -6.18
N GLY A 49 7.23 1.41 -5.18
CA GLY A 49 8.63 1.34 -4.79
C GLY A 49 8.78 0.76 -3.40
N GLU A 50 9.96 0.86 -2.83
CA GLU A 50 10.22 0.32 -1.49
C GLU A 50 9.30 0.93 -0.45
N GLU A 51 8.97 2.19 -0.58
CA GLU A 51 8.12 2.82 0.42
C GLU A 51 6.70 2.22 0.37
N THR A 52 6.23 1.82 -0.81
CA THR A 52 4.92 1.19 -0.90
C THR A 52 4.96 -0.21 -0.29
N SER A 53 6.05 -0.94 -0.51
CA SER A 53 6.19 -2.26 0.12
C SER A 53 6.24 -2.14 1.64
N ALA A 54 7.02 -1.19 2.15
CA ALA A 54 7.07 -0.98 3.60
C ALA A 54 5.72 -0.53 4.14
N GLY A 55 5.04 0.32 3.39
CA GLY A 55 3.71 0.78 3.79
C GLY A 55 2.72 -0.37 3.84
N LEU A 56 2.77 -1.27 2.87
CA LEU A 56 1.89 -2.43 2.85
C LEU A 56 2.17 -3.33 4.05
N GLN A 57 3.45 -3.53 4.37
CA GLN A 57 3.80 -4.35 5.53
C GLN A 57 3.23 -3.76 6.82
N ARG A 58 3.36 -2.44 6.98
CA ARG A 58 2.77 -1.78 8.15
C ARG A 58 1.24 -1.89 8.14
N PHE A 59 0.65 -1.78 6.95
CA PHE A 59 -0.79 -1.86 6.82
C PHE A 59 -1.29 -3.27 7.19
N MET A 60 -0.63 -4.30 6.70
CA MET A 60 -1.02 -5.67 7.04
C MET A 60 -0.84 -5.93 8.55
N ASN A 61 0.21 -5.37 9.12
CA ASN A 61 0.38 -5.50 10.57
C ASN A 61 -0.76 -4.82 11.32
N ALA A 62 -1.25 -3.71 10.81
CA ALA A 62 -2.32 -2.97 11.46
C ALA A 62 -3.70 -3.61 11.28
N VAL A 63 -3.99 -4.12 10.10
CA VAL A 63 -5.33 -4.62 9.82
C VAL A 63 -5.48 -6.12 9.95
N MET A 64 -4.38 -6.87 9.81
CA MET A 64 -4.42 -8.33 9.89
C MET A 64 -3.64 -8.87 11.08
N ASN A 65 -3.04 -7.99 11.86
CA ASN A 65 -2.23 -8.36 13.01
C ASN A 65 -1.12 -9.33 12.57
N ALA A 66 -0.48 -9.01 11.49
CA ALA A 66 0.42 -9.93 10.79
C ALA A 66 1.81 -10.10 11.39
N ASP A 67 2.29 -9.11 12.11
CA ASP A 67 3.64 -9.14 12.72
C ASP A 67 4.74 -9.33 11.67
N LEU A 68 4.60 -8.65 10.53
CA LEU A 68 5.60 -8.73 9.49
C LEU A 68 6.78 -7.79 9.78
N THR A 69 7.96 -8.19 9.34
CA THR A 69 9.11 -7.30 9.39
C THR A 69 8.90 -6.24 8.32
N VAL A 70 9.06 -4.98 8.69
CA VAL A 70 8.86 -3.89 7.74
C VAL A 70 10.21 -3.58 7.11
N ASP A 71 10.55 -4.28 6.05
CA ASP A 71 11.83 -4.12 5.39
C ASP A 71 11.73 -3.52 3.98
N GLY A 72 10.52 -3.24 3.53
CA GLY A 72 10.33 -2.62 2.23
C GLY A 72 10.51 -3.55 1.05
N VAL A 73 10.55 -4.86 1.29
CA VAL A 73 10.76 -5.83 0.21
C VAL A 73 9.67 -6.90 0.21
N ILE A 74 9.06 -7.08 -0.93
CA ILE A 74 8.15 -8.20 -1.14
C ILE A 74 9.02 -9.29 -1.74
N SER A 75 9.34 -10.30 -0.96
CA SER A 75 10.35 -11.28 -1.34
C SER A 75 9.83 -12.42 -2.22
N SER A 76 10.74 -13.08 -2.87
CA SER A 76 10.50 -14.36 -3.54
C SER A 76 9.30 -14.39 -4.49
N GLN A 77 9.27 -13.44 -5.41
CA GLN A 77 8.17 -13.37 -6.36
C GLN A 77 8.59 -13.86 -7.74
N PRO A 78 7.69 -14.54 -8.45
CA PRO A 78 8.08 -15.13 -9.75
C PRO A 78 8.30 -14.06 -10.79
N SER A 79 9.47 -14.07 -11.40
CA SER A 79 9.83 -13.05 -12.38
C SER A 79 8.93 -13.11 -13.62
N SER A 80 8.21 -14.20 -13.80
CA SER A 80 7.28 -14.29 -14.93
C SER A 80 6.13 -13.30 -14.77
N MET A 81 5.89 -12.78 -13.57
CA MET A 81 4.83 -11.81 -13.37
C MET A 81 5.30 -10.36 -13.55
N ALA A 82 6.60 -10.14 -13.59
CA ALA A 82 7.11 -8.78 -13.74
C ALA A 82 6.57 -8.05 -14.97
N PRO A 83 6.45 -8.70 -16.14
CA PRO A 83 5.91 -7.97 -17.30
C PRO A 83 4.46 -7.50 -17.13
N SER A 84 3.71 -8.12 -16.24
CA SER A 84 2.33 -7.71 -15.98
C SER A 84 2.28 -6.60 -14.92
N CYS A 85 3.41 -6.26 -14.37
CA CYS A 85 3.49 -5.31 -13.27
C CYS A 85 4.51 -4.20 -13.53
N PRO A 86 4.42 -3.52 -14.68
CA PRO A 86 5.41 -2.47 -14.94
C PRO A 86 5.30 -1.29 -14.00
N GLY A 87 4.22 -1.17 -13.25
CA GLY A 87 4.10 -0.12 -12.25
C GLY A 87 4.92 -0.40 -11.00
N ILE A 88 5.47 -1.62 -10.87
CA ILE A 88 6.32 -1.95 -9.74
C ILE A 88 7.75 -1.63 -10.16
N VAL A 89 8.31 -0.60 -9.55
CA VAL A 89 9.65 -0.12 -9.90
C VAL A 89 10.68 -0.39 -8.82
N GLY A 90 10.26 -0.91 -7.69
CA GLY A 90 11.20 -1.27 -6.62
C GLY A 90 10.45 -1.95 -5.49
N GLY A 91 11.20 -2.39 -4.49
CA GLY A 91 10.61 -3.01 -3.31
C GLY A 91 10.12 -4.43 -3.52
N TRP A 92 10.56 -5.10 -4.58
CA TRP A 92 10.17 -6.48 -4.87
C TRP A 92 11.40 -7.28 -5.27
N GLU A 93 11.39 -8.55 -4.90
CA GLU A 93 12.46 -9.43 -5.29
C GLU A 93 11.89 -10.38 -6.33
N TRP A 94 12.32 -10.23 -7.56
CA TRP A 94 11.84 -11.08 -8.66
C TRP A 94 12.83 -12.22 -8.88
N LEU A 95 12.37 -13.45 -8.77
CA LEU A 95 13.24 -14.61 -8.91
C LEU A 95 12.73 -15.51 -10.03
N PRO A 96 13.60 -16.32 -10.63
CA PRO A 96 13.13 -17.33 -11.57
C PRO A 96 12.06 -18.17 -10.89
N ASN A 97 11.03 -18.55 -11.62
CA ASN A 97 9.89 -19.23 -11.02
C ASN A 97 10.27 -20.39 -10.11
N LYS A 98 11.23 -21.17 -10.49
CA LYS A 98 11.62 -22.31 -9.68
C LYS A 98 12.35 -21.89 -8.40
N GLU A 99 12.79 -20.68 -8.35
CA GLU A 99 13.49 -20.20 -7.17
C GLU A 99 12.61 -19.33 -6.28
N ALA A 100 11.42 -19.01 -6.74
CA ALA A 100 10.52 -18.17 -5.97
C ALA A 100 9.95 -18.89 -4.73
N GLY A 101 10.20 -20.17 -4.62
CA GLY A 101 9.97 -20.94 -3.40
C GLY A 101 8.68 -20.66 -2.66
N GLY A 102 8.81 -20.26 -1.43
CA GLY A 102 7.65 -20.06 -0.59
C GLY A 102 6.91 -18.75 -0.74
N GLY A 103 7.40 -17.87 -1.58
CA GLY A 103 6.73 -16.57 -1.76
C GLY A 103 6.95 -15.62 -0.61
N SER A 104 6.07 -14.66 -0.46
CA SER A 104 6.21 -13.60 0.53
C SER A 104 5.10 -13.65 1.58
N PRO A 105 5.45 -13.59 2.85
CA PRO A 105 4.42 -13.49 3.89
C PRO A 105 3.55 -12.25 3.72
N THR A 106 4.12 -11.17 3.20
CA THR A 106 3.34 -9.95 2.97
C THR A 106 2.22 -10.23 1.97
N ILE A 107 2.52 -10.99 0.91
CA ILE A 107 1.52 -11.32 -0.09
C ILE A 107 0.49 -12.31 0.48
N VAL A 108 0.91 -13.20 1.36
CA VAL A 108 -0.04 -14.11 2.01
C VAL A 108 -1.09 -13.29 2.76
N TYR A 109 -0.64 -12.34 3.59
CA TYR A 109 -1.59 -11.56 4.37
C TYR A 109 -2.43 -10.63 3.48
N MET A 110 -1.84 -10.07 2.43
CA MET A 110 -2.61 -9.26 1.51
C MET A 110 -3.69 -10.10 0.83
N SER A 111 -3.34 -11.33 0.45
CA SER A 111 -4.31 -12.22 -0.19
C SER A 111 -5.43 -12.59 0.76
N GLU A 112 -5.10 -12.84 2.02
CA GLU A 112 -6.14 -13.16 3.01
C GLU A 112 -7.04 -11.95 3.23
N TRP A 113 -6.44 -10.77 3.28
CA TRP A 113 -7.20 -9.54 3.44
C TRP A 113 -8.17 -9.37 2.26
N LEU A 114 -7.75 -9.79 1.07
CA LEU A 114 -8.59 -9.72 -0.11
C LEU A 114 -9.53 -10.94 -0.23
N ARG A 115 -9.53 -11.81 0.79
CA ARG A 115 -10.34 -13.01 0.82
C ARG A 115 -10.01 -13.95 -0.34
N HIS A 116 -8.74 -14.04 -0.65
CA HIS A 116 -8.25 -14.88 -1.72
C HIS A 116 -7.24 -15.83 -1.10
N SER A 117 -7.63 -16.99 -0.73
CA SER A 117 -6.74 -17.91 -0.08
C SER A 117 -5.70 -18.41 -1.06
N ASN A 118 -4.60 -18.78 -0.60
CA ASN A 118 -3.55 -19.34 -1.36
C ASN A 118 -2.56 -18.45 -2.02
N GLY A 119 -2.40 -17.26 -1.63
CA GLY A 119 -1.54 -16.42 -2.33
C GLY A 119 -0.25 -16.10 -1.61
N ALA A 120 0.87 -16.68 -1.95
CA ALA A 120 2.17 -16.25 -1.48
C ALA A 120 2.91 -15.55 -2.60
N TRP A 121 2.37 -15.62 -3.81
CA TRP A 121 2.96 -14.97 -4.97
C TRP A 121 1.95 -14.04 -5.59
N ILE A 122 2.45 -12.99 -6.23
CA ILE A 122 1.57 -12.10 -6.97
C ILE A 122 1.16 -12.86 -8.24
N GLU A 123 -0.12 -12.88 -8.51
CA GLU A 123 -0.67 -13.58 -9.69
C GLU A 123 -1.73 -12.69 -10.28
N PRO A 124 -2.12 -12.91 -11.52
CA PRO A 124 -3.18 -12.10 -12.12
C PRO A 124 -4.44 -12.09 -11.27
N GLN A 125 -4.76 -13.22 -10.64
CA GLN A 125 -5.95 -13.30 -9.81
C GLN A 125 -5.84 -12.41 -8.56
N THR A 126 -4.64 -12.34 -7.97
CA THR A 126 -4.40 -11.49 -6.81
C THR A 126 -4.60 -10.03 -7.20
N ILE A 127 -4.08 -9.64 -8.37
CA ILE A 127 -4.23 -8.27 -8.85
C ILE A 127 -5.70 -7.98 -9.11
N LYS A 128 -6.42 -8.91 -9.73
CA LYS A 128 -7.84 -8.71 -10.00
C LYS A 128 -8.64 -8.55 -8.72
N ARG A 129 -8.28 -9.28 -7.69
CA ARG A 129 -8.95 -9.13 -6.41
C ARG A 129 -8.69 -7.77 -5.80
N LEU A 130 -7.47 -7.28 -5.94
CA LEU A 130 -7.14 -5.95 -5.45
C LEU A 130 -7.90 -4.90 -6.24
N GLN A 131 -7.99 -5.08 -7.55
CA GLN A 131 -8.75 -4.18 -8.40
C GLN A 131 -10.23 -4.18 -8.04
N ALA A 132 -10.79 -5.36 -7.78
CA ALA A 132 -12.19 -5.47 -7.38
C ALA A 132 -12.42 -4.77 -6.03
N HIS A 133 -11.47 -4.87 -5.13
CA HIS A 133 -11.58 -4.24 -3.82
C HIS A 133 -11.74 -2.73 -3.97
N TYR A 134 -11.11 -2.14 -4.98
CA TYR A 134 -11.19 -0.70 -5.20
C TYR A 134 -12.19 -0.31 -6.29
N GLY A 135 -12.94 -1.26 -6.82
CA GLY A 135 -13.92 -0.96 -7.86
C GLY A 135 -13.28 -0.55 -9.18
N ILE A 136 -12.07 -1.05 -9.45
CA ILE A 136 -11.32 -0.74 -10.64
C ILE A 136 -11.45 -1.91 -11.62
N SER A 137 -11.35 -1.61 -12.92
CA SER A 137 -11.45 -2.63 -13.94
C SER A 137 -10.42 -3.74 -13.70
N GLN A 138 -10.87 -4.98 -13.76
CA GLN A 138 -10.04 -6.12 -13.37
C GLN A 138 -9.29 -6.69 -14.53
N ASP A 139 -8.20 -6.07 -14.92
CA ASP A 139 -7.38 -6.57 -16.02
C ASP A 139 -6.18 -7.41 -15.56
N GLY A 140 -5.96 -7.51 -14.25
CA GLY A 140 -4.88 -8.33 -13.74
C GLY A 140 -3.49 -7.75 -13.97
N ARG A 141 -3.41 -6.45 -14.21
CA ARG A 141 -2.13 -5.80 -14.47
C ARG A 141 -1.93 -4.61 -13.55
N LEU A 142 -0.68 -4.31 -13.28
CA LEU A 142 -0.33 -3.12 -12.50
C LEU A 142 0.55 -2.24 -13.40
N ASP A 143 -0.08 -1.55 -14.33
CA ASP A 143 0.65 -0.65 -15.22
C ASP A 143 0.90 0.68 -14.51
N GLY A 144 1.97 1.31 -14.78
CA GLY A 144 2.32 2.55 -14.11
C GLY A 144 2.09 3.78 -14.97
N PRO A 145 1.61 4.87 -14.39
CA PRO A 145 1.11 4.95 -13.03
C PRO A 145 -0.20 4.19 -12.93
N SER A 146 -0.36 3.42 -11.88
CA SER A 146 -1.47 2.50 -11.77
C SER A 146 -2.53 3.05 -10.83
N GLN A 147 -3.79 3.07 -11.28
CA GLN A 147 -4.87 3.48 -10.41
C GLN A 147 -5.01 2.51 -9.24
N THR A 148 -4.70 1.23 -9.48
CA THR A 148 -4.79 0.21 -8.44
C THR A 148 -3.73 0.46 -7.38
N ILE A 149 -2.51 0.76 -7.79
CA ILE A 149 -1.43 1.04 -6.84
C ILE A 149 -1.76 2.33 -6.08
N MET A 150 -2.24 3.35 -6.78
CA MET A 150 -2.57 4.61 -6.13
C MET A 150 -3.67 4.42 -5.08
N ALA A 151 -4.68 3.62 -5.39
CA ALA A 151 -5.76 3.35 -4.44
C ALA A 151 -5.23 2.64 -3.20
N LEU A 152 -4.34 1.68 -3.40
CA LEU A 152 -3.73 0.97 -2.28
C LEU A 152 -2.88 1.95 -1.44
N GLN A 153 -2.10 2.79 -2.10
CA GLN A 153 -1.25 3.76 -1.40
C GLN A 153 -2.11 4.71 -0.56
N ASN A 154 -3.25 5.12 -1.09
CA ASN A 154 -4.15 5.99 -0.35
C ASN A 154 -4.74 5.25 0.86
N GLU A 155 -5.10 3.99 0.69
CA GLU A 155 -5.65 3.24 1.82
C GLU A 155 -4.57 3.00 2.87
N ILE A 156 -3.36 2.69 2.46
CA ILE A 156 -2.26 2.54 3.39
C ILE A 156 -2.11 3.80 4.22
N ASN A 157 -2.13 4.95 3.55
CA ASN A 157 -1.97 6.23 4.25
C ASN A 157 -3.09 6.51 5.24
N GLN A 158 -4.28 6.01 5.00
CA GLN A 158 -5.39 6.23 5.92
C GLN A 158 -5.19 5.46 7.22
N TYR A 159 -4.51 4.33 7.18
CA TYR A 159 -4.37 3.49 8.35
C TYR A 159 -3.02 3.65 9.05
N VAL A 160 -1.96 3.82 8.30
CA VAL A 160 -0.63 3.85 8.90
C VAL A 160 0.25 4.99 8.42
N GLY A 161 -0.30 5.83 7.59
CA GLY A 161 0.43 6.97 7.09
C GLY A 161 0.58 8.10 8.06
#